data_ed8db2f5bd9cf98c68890b1868bacbef
#
_entry.id   ed8db2f5bd9cf98c68890b1868bacbef
#
_cell.length_a   1.000
_cell.length_b   1.000
_cell.length_c   1.000
_cell.angle_alpha   90.00
_cell.angle_beta   90.00
_cell.angle_gamma   90.00
#
_symmetry.space_group_name_H-M   'P 1'
#
loop_
_entity.id
_entity.type
_entity.pdbx_description
1 polymer ?
#
loop_
_entity_poly.entity_id
_entity_poly.type
_entity_poly.pdbx_seq_one_letter_code
_entity_poly.pdbx_strand_id
1 'polypeptide(L)' 'MENNFTKHDICKALLPVLKMTRALCDLEDLEYHAAPEEVHAVFRGGYTKKINVTCDSGLAMIKDIVNEIEL' A
#
# COMPACT_ATOMS: atom_id res chain seq x y z
N MET A 1 -21.44 -10.61 -10.55
CA MET A 1 -20.66 -10.89 -9.38
C MET A 1 -19.87 -9.69 -8.92
N GLU A 2 -19.99 -9.38 -7.66
CA GLU A 2 -19.33 -8.23 -7.16
C GLU A 2 -18.09 -8.56 -6.47
N ASN A 3 -17.10 -7.72 -6.62
CA ASN A 3 -15.89 -7.84 -5.88
C ASN A 3 -15.95 -6.82 -4.78
N ASN A 4 -16.10 -7.30 -3.57
CA ASN A 4 -16.19 -6.40 -2.43
C ASN A 4 -14.86 -6.33 -1.71
N PHE A 5 -13.80 -6.16 -2.50
CA PHE A 5 -12.49 -6.01 -1.89
C PHE A 5 -12.39 -4.65 -1.23
N THR A 6 -11.95 -4.64 0.01
CA THR A 6 -11.71 -3.41 0.75
C THR A 6 -10.31 -2.92 0.43
N LYS A 7 -10.02 -1.68 0.83
CA LYS A 7 -8.68 -1.15 0.66
C LYS A 7 -7.68 -1.95 1.48
N HIS A 8 -8.12 -2.49 2.61
CA HIS A 8 -7.27 -3.37 3.41
C HIS A 8 -6.90 -4.62 2.61
N ASP A 9 -7.87 -5.22 1.92
CA ASP A 9 -7.62 -6.40 1.10
C ASP A 9 -6.65 -6.10 -0.02
N ILE A 10 -6.77 -4.92 -0.63
CA ILE A 10 -5.86 -4.51 -1.70
C ILE A 10 -4.43 -4.42 -1.17
N CYS A 11 -4.25 -3.83 0.01
CA CYS A 11 -2.92 -3.74 0.60
C CYS A 11 -2.33 -5.12 0.85
N LYS A 12 -3.14 -6.04 1.38
CA LYS A 12 -2.66 -7.38 1.67
C LYS A 12 -2.26 -8.14 0.42
N ALA A 13 -3.01 -7.95 -0.67
CA ALA A 13 -2.70 -8.61 -1.93
C ALA A 13 -1.50 -7.97 -2.62
N LEU A 14 -1.36 -6.65 -2.50
CA LEU A 14 -0.30 -5.93 -3.16
C LEU A 14 1.06 -6.15 -2.50
N LEU A 15 1.07 -6.35 -1.20
CA LEU A 15 2.32 -6.50 -0.46
C LEU A 15 3.25 -7.57 -1.03
N PRO A 16 2.79 -8.82 -1.24
CA PRO A 16 3.70 -9.83 -1.77
C PRO A 16 4.17 -9.51 -3.18
N VAL A 17 3.33 -8.85 -3.97
CA VAL A 17 3.73 -8.47 -5.32
C VAL A 17 4.85 -7.44 -5.27
N LEU A 18 4.71 -6.43 -4.43
CA LEU A 18 5.75 -5.39 -4.31
C LEU A 18 7.04 -5.94 -3.75
N LYS A 19 6.94 -6.87 -2.79
CA LYS A 19 8.13 -7.47 -2.20
C LYS A 19 8.93 -8.31 -3.20
N MET A 20 8.31 -8.71 -4.30
CA MET A 20 9.01 -9.45 -5.33
C MET A 20 9.89 -8.56 -6.19
N THR A 21 9.70 -7.24 -6.11
CA THR A 21 10.51 -6.33 -6.90
C THR A 21 11.82 -6.07 -6.19
N ARG A 22 12.88 -5.87 -6.98
CA ARG A 22 14.18 -5.62 -6.39
C ARG A 22 14.19 -4.32 -5.60
N ALA A 23 13.51 -3.30 -6.12
CA ALA A 23 13.52 -1.98 -5.49
C ALA A 23 12.85 -1.97 -4.13
N LEU A 24 11.92 -2.89 -3.88
CA LEU A 24 11.13 -2.88 -2.65
C LEU A 24 11.31 -4.14 -1.83
N CYS A 25 12.46 -4.79 -1.97
CA CYS A 25 12.70 -6.05 -1.25
C CYS A 25 12.78 -5.85 0.26
N ASP A 26 12.99 -4.62 0.73
CA ASP A 26 13.02 -4.34 2.16
C ASP A 26 11.67 -3.88 2.71
N LEU A 27 10.63 -3.84 1.88
CA LEU A 27 9.29 -3.54 2.34
C LEU A 27 8.80 -4.70 3.20
N GLU A 28 8.29 -4.38 4.40
CA GLU A 28 7.84 -5.43 5.31
C GLU A 28 6.33 -5.52 5.42
N ASP A 29 5.64 -4.39 5.28
CA ASP A 29 4.21 -4.41 5.46
C ASP A 29 3.56 -3.22 4.77
N LEU A 30 2.29 -3.39 4.42
CA LEU A 30 1.44 -2.30 3.95
C LEU A 30 0.19 -2.34 4.82
N GLU A 31 0.00 -1.30 5.63
CA GLU A 31 -1.11 -1.25 6.56
C GLU A 31 -2.09 -0.16 6.13
N TYR A 32 -3.35 -0.52 6.00
CA TYR A 32 -4.38 0.45 5.67
C TYR A 32 -4.99 0.98 6.96
N HIS A 33 -5.08 2.30 7.06
CA HIS A 33 -5.71 2.97 8.19
C HIS A 33 -6.89 3.78 7.68
N ALA A 34 -8.03 3.64 8.35
CA ALA A 34 -9.28 4.18 7.83
C ALA A 34 -9.57 5.62 8.18
N ALA A 35 -8.94 6.16 9.23
CA ALA A 35 -9.30 7.51 9.68
C ALA A 35 -8.06 8.23 10.20
N PRO A 36 -7.38 9.01 9.37
CA PRO A 36 -7.67 9.28 7.95
C PRO A 36 -7.29 8.10 7.08
N GLU A 37 -7.78 8.11 5.84
CA GLU A 37 -7.47 7.03 4.94
C GLU A 37 -6.04 7.14 4.46
N GLU A 38 -5.19 6.28 4.99
CA GLU A 38 -3.77 6.27 4.67
C GLU A 38 -3.28 4.84 4.57
N VAL A 39 -2.25 4.66 3.76
CA VAL A 39 -1.52 3.40 3.75
C VAL A 39 -0.16 3.65 4.35
N HIS A 40 0.23 2.83 5.32
CA HIS A 40 1.54 2.95 5.95
C HIS A 40 2.42 1.84 5.39
N ALA A 41 3.43 2.24 4.65
CA ALA A 41 4.41 1.29 4.10
C ALA A 41 5.54 1.18 5.11
N VAL A 42 5.69 0.00 5.69
CA VAL A 42 6.68 -0.25 6.73
C VAL A 42 7.87 -0.97 6.12
N PHE A 43 9.05 -0.41 6.32
CA PHE A 43 10.28 -0.97 5.76
C PHE A 43 11.17 -1.51 6.85
N ARG A 44 12.08 -2.40 6.45
CA ARG A 44 13.05 -2.96 7.37
C ARG A 44 13.82 -1.81 8.04
N GLY A 45 14.06 -1.95 9.33
CA GLY A 45 14.76 -0.90 10.06
C GLY A 45 13.85 0.11 10.72
N GLY A 46 12.52 -0.06 10.56
CA GLY A 46 11.57 0.79 11.25
C GLY A 46 11.12 2.02 10.48
N TYR A 47 11.60 2.20 9.26
CA TYR A 47 11.16 3.33 8.46
C TYR A 47 9.74 3.10 7.98
N THR A 48 8.89 4.10 8.11
CA THR A 48 7.50 4.03 7.67
C THR A 48 7.17 5.23 6.82
N LYS A 49 6.55 4.97 5.67
CA LYS A 49 6.09 6.04 4.79
C LYS A 49 4.58 6.04 4.77
N LYS A 50 3.99 7.23 4.96
CA LYS A 50 2.54 7.36 4.98
C LYS A 50 2.06 7.90 3.64
N ILE A 51 1.07 7.25 3.06
CA ILE A 51 0.54 7.60 1.76
C ILE A 51 -0.94 7.87 1.90
N ASN A 52 -1.36 9.09 1.55
CA ASN A 52 -2.77 9.45 1.65
C ASN A 52 -3.53 8.81 0.48
N VAL A 53 -4.60 8.08 0.80
CA VAL A 53 -5.42 7.41 -0.21
C VAL A 53 -6.89 7.79 -0.07
N THR A 54 -7.16 8.94 0.54
CA THR A 54 -8.52 9.43 0.74
C THR A 54 -9.20 9.63 -0.63
N CYS A 55 -10.39 9.09 -0.75
CA CYS A 55 -11.19 9.21 -1.97
C CYS A 55 -10.61 8.47 -3.17
N ASP A 56 -9.58 7.67 -2.98
CA ASP A 56 -9.03 6.90 -4.09
C ASP A 56 -9.88 5.68 -4.39
N SER A 57 -10.01 5.38 -5.69
CA SER A 57 -10.54 4.09 -6.11
C SER A 57 -9.43 3.06 -5.88
N GLY A 58 -9.76 1.78 -6.05
CA GLY A 58 -8.76 0.74 -5.89
C GLY A 58 -7.54 0.95 -6.78
N LEU A 59 -7.77 1.27 -8.04
CA LEU A 59 -6.67 1.46 -8.98
C LEU A 59 -5.87 2.72 -8.63
N ALA A 60 -6.56 3.82 -8.29
CA ALA A 60 -5.88 5.06 -7.93
C ALA A 60 -5.04 4.86 -6.68
N MET A 61 -5.54 4.08 -5.73
CA MET A 61 -4.80 3.78 -4.52
C MET A 61 -3.51 3.01 -4.83
N ILE A 62 -3.60 2.03 -5.72
CA ILE A 62 -2.41 1.26 -6.10
C ILE A 62 -1.39 2.18 -6.77
N LYS A 63 -1.85 3.06 -7.65
CA LYS A 63 -0.94 3.98 -8.33
C LYS A 63 -0.27 4.93 -7.34
N ASP A 64 -1.03 5.43 -6.38
CA ASP A 64 -0.46 6.33 -5.39
C ASP A 64 0.58 5.62 -4.53
N ILE A 65 0.30 4.38 -4.13
CA ILE A 65 1.25 3.62 -3.34
C ILE A 65 2.54 3.43 -4.12
N VAL A 66 2.45 2.99 -5.37
CA VAL A 66 3.63 2.74 -6.18
C VAL A 66 4.43 4.02 -6.39
N ASN A 67 3.75 5.11 -6.72
CA ASN A 67 4.43 6.37 -6.97
C ASN A 67 5.15 6.89 -5.74
N GLU A 68 4.51 6.81 -4.58
CA GLU A 68 5.11 7.34 -3.36
C GLU A 68 6.24 6.48 -2.86
N ILE A 69 6.11 5.17 -2.98
CA ILE A 69 7.15 4.28 -2.49
C ILE A 69 8.36 4.31 -3.40
N GLU A 70 8.14 4.47 -4.69
CA GLU A 70 9.21 4.43 -5.66
C GLU A 70 10.16 5.62 -5.54
N LEU A 71 9.65 6.70 -5.01
CA LEU A 71 10.48 7.86 -4.82
C LEU A 71 11.38 7.69 -3.60
#